data_4e349841280ac01f70935532953acb1a
#
_entry.id   4e349841280ac01f70935532953acb1a
#
_cell.length_a   1.000
_cell.length_b   1.000
_cell.length_c   1.000
_cell.angle_alpha   90.00
_cell.angle_beta   90.00
_cell.angle_gamma   90.00
#
_symmetry.space_group_name_H-M   'P 1'
#
loop_
_entity.id
_entity.type
_entity.pdbx_description
1 polymer ?
#
loop_
_entity_poly.entity_id
_entity_poly.type
_entity_poly.pdbx_seq_one_letter_code
_entity_poly.pdbx_strand_id
1 'polypeptide(L)'
;PEYLAPELLLGRGYTKAVDWWTLGVLLYEMLTGLPPFYSEDVNEMYRKILYDPLVFLPDVRPDARDLLRRLLERDASKRLGSPPGGAMEIKNHPFFTKHIDWSMLLAKKVRPPFKPGVASAFDTSNFDPEFTSEPAMDSVVDDSHMISEAVQEQFCLLYTSDAADE
;
A
#
# COMPACT_ATOMS: atom_id res chain seq x y z
N PRO A 1 -1.97 -4.03 11.73
CA PRO A 1 -0.90 -3.55 12.62
C PRO A 1 0.50 -3.77 12.04
N GLU A 2 0.73 -4.77 11.20
CA GLU A 2 2.02 -5.14 10.61
C GLU A 2 2.65 -4.05 9.75
N TYR A 3 1.83 -3.16 9.21
CA TYR A 3 2.22 -2.12 8.26
C TYR A 3 2.43 -0.73 8.90
N LEU A 4 2.19 -0.60 10.21
CA LEU A 4 2.32 0.69 10.90
C LEU A 4 3.76 1.17 10.93
N ALA A 5 3.98 2.42 10.54
CA ALA A 5 5.29 3.06 10.62
C ALA A 5 5.64 3.41 12.08
N PRO A 6 6.95 3.41 12.47
CA PRO A 6 7.38 3.69 13.84
C PRO A 6 6.85 5.00 14.41
N GLU A 7 6.81 6.07 13.61
CA GLU A 7 6.33 7.38 14.02
C GLU A 7 4.84 7.39 14.40
N LEU A 8 4.02 6.50 13.80
CA LEU A 8 2.61 6.32 14.18
C LEU A 8 2.49 5.68 15.56
N LEU A 9 3.28 4.63 15.82
CA LEU A 9 3.31 3.94 17.12
C LEU A 9 3.82 4.83 18.24
N LEU A 10 4.70 5.78 17.93
CA LEU A 10 5.26 6.74 18.89
C LEU A 10 4.35 7.95 19.12
N GLY A 11 3.20 8.05 18.41
CA GLY A 11 2.31 9.21 18.52
C GLY A 11 2.95 10.53 18.08
N ARG A 12 3.98 10.48 17.25
CA ARG A 12 4.64 11.65 16.66
C ARG A 12 3.90 12.09 15.41
N GLY A 13 4.01 13.36 15.04
CA GLY A 13 3.49 13.84 13.78
C GLY A 13 4.04 13.00 12.60
N TYR A 14 3.22 12.73 11.60
CA TYR A 14 3.59 11.91 10.45
C TYR A 14 3.32 12.64 9.14
N THR A 15 3.98 12.20 8.09
CA THR A 15 3.88 12.73 6.74
C THR A 15 3.67 11.58 5.76
N LYS A 16 3.61 11.87 4.47
CA LYS A 16 3.58 10.87 3.39
C LYS A 16 4.74 9.83 3.45
N ALA A 17 5.77 10.08 4.26
CA ALA A 17 6.85 9.11 4.48
C ALA A 17 6.37 7.78 5.07
N VAL A 18 5.21 7.75 5.75
CA VAL A 18 4.61 6.50 6.25
C VAL A 18 4.25 5.55 5.11
N ASP A 19 3.86 6.05 3.95
CA ASP A 19 3.51 5.22 2.79
C ASP A 19 4.76 4.51 2.21
N TRP A 20 5.92 5.13 2.30
CA TRP A 20 7.18 4.49 1.89
C TRP A 20 7.61 3.38 2.85
N TRP A 21 7.33 3.53 4.14
CA TRP A 21 7.48 2.43 5.10
C TRP A 21 6.57 1.26 4.73
N THR A 22 5.27 1.51 4.50
CA THR A 22 4.32 0.45 4.15
C THR A 22 4.67 -0.25 2.84
N LEU A 23 5.20 0.50 1.85
CA LEU A 23 5.76 -0.08 0.63
C LEU A 23 6.92 -1.04 0.94
N GLY A 24 7.79 -0.66 1.88
CA GLY A 24 8.90 -1.51 2.33
C GLY A 24 8.42 -2.80 3.00
N VAL A 25 7.40 -2.71 3.87
CA VAL A 25 6.79 -3.87 4.52
C VAL A 25 6.18 -4.80 3.48
N LEU A 26 5.38 -4.28 2.56
CA LEU A 26 4.75 -5.06 1.49
C LEU A 26 5.78 -5.73 0.58
N LEU A 27 6.84 -5.02 0.18
CA LEU A 27 7.90 -5.59 -0.64
C LEU A 27 8.64 -6.72 0.09
N TYR A 28 8.93 -6.52 1.38
CA TYR A 28 9.55 -7.56 2.20
C TYR A 28 8.66 -8.81 2.26
N GLU A 29 7.37 -8.65 2.54
CA GLU A 29 6.41 -9.74 2.60
C GLU A 29 6.27 -10.46 1.25
N MET A 30 6.21 -9.75 0.14
CA MET A 30 6.20 -10.36 -1.20
C MET A 30 7.45 -11.20 -1.50
N LEU A 31 8.59 -10.86 -0.91
CA LEU A 31 9.86 -11.56 -1.13
C LEU A 31 10.10 -12.72 -0.16
N THR A 32 9.44 -12.72 1.01
CA THR A 32 9.76 -13.65 2.10
C THR A 32 8.55 -14.45 2.60
N GLY A 33 7.33 -14.01 2.28
CA GLY A 33 6.07 -14.64 2.70
C GLY A 33 5.50 -14.13 4.02
N LEU A 34 6.26 -13.34 4.81
CA LEU A 34 5.82 -12.74 6.07
C LEU A 34 6.34 -11.30 6.18
N PRO A 35 5.62 -10.41 6.90
CA PRO A 35 6.08 -9.07 7.22
C PRO A 35 7.40 -9.08 8.03
N PRO A 36 8.24 -8.02 7.94
CA PRO A 36 9.59 -8.03 8.50
C PRO A 36 9.65 -8.10 10.03
N PHE A 37 8.59 -7.68 10.72
CA PHE A 37 8.53 -7.58 12.17
C PHE A 37 7.35 -8.38 12.75
N TYR A 38 6.94 -9.42 12.06
CA TYR A 38 5.78 -10.22 12.41
C TYR A 38 5.84 -10.82 13.83
N SER A 39 4.71 -10.80 14.49
CA SER A 39 4.43 -11.52 15.74
C SER A 39 2.93 -11.73 15.87
N GLU A 40 2.50 -12.85 16.45
CA GLU A 40 1.10 -13.09 16.82
C GLU A 40 0.64 -12.18 17.97
N ASP A 41 1.57 -11.81 18.87
CA ASP A 41 1.33 -10.81 19.90
C ASP A 41 1.56 -9.40 19.32
N VAL A 42 0.51 -8.58 19.35
CA VAL A 42 0.52 -7.22 18.79
C VAL A 42 1.50 -6.30 19.52
N ASN A 43 1.63 -6.42 20.85
CA ASN A 43 2.54 -5.60 21.63
C ASN A 43 4.00 -5.94 21.32
N GLU A 44 4.28 -7.24 21.17
CA GLU A 44 5.60 -7.71 20.77
C GLU A 44 5.91 -7.27 19.32
N MET A 45 4.93 -7.29 18.42
CA MET A 45 5.07 -6.78 17.05
C MET A 45 5.43 -5.28 17.07
N TYR A 46 4.73 -4.47 17.85
CA TYR A 46 5.04 -3.04 17.98
C TYR A 46 6.44 -2.80 18.55
N ARG A 47 6.85 -3.59 19.54
CA ARG A 47 8.23 -3.56 20.05
C ARG A 47 9.24 -3.86 18.94
N LYS A 48 9.01 -4.90 18.13
CA LYS A 48 9.86 -5.28 17.00
C LYS A 48 9.95 -4.16 15.95
N ILE A 49 8.82 -3.58 15.56
CA ILE A 49 8.78 -2.45 14.61
C ILE A 49 9.67 -1.30 15.11
N LEU A 50 9.62 -1.00 16.40
CA LEU A 50 10.36 0.12 16.98
C LEU A 50 11.86 -0.16 17.15
N TYR A 51 12.24 -1.40 17.49
CA TYR A 51 13.58 -1.63 18.05
C TYR A 51 14.36 -2.78 17.41
N ASP A 52 13.74 -3.79 16.82
CA ASP A 52 14.46 -4.95 16.32
C ASP A 52 15.20 -4.67 15.02
N PRO A 53 16.35 -5.31 14.80
CA PRO A 53 17.07 -5.21 13.54
C PRO A 53 16.25 -5.82 12.40
N LEU A 54 16.36 -5.22 11.21
CA LEU A 54 15.82 -5.82 9.99
C LEU A 54 16.68 -7.01 9.57
N VAL A 55 16.10 -8.20 9.60
CA VAL A 55 16.76 -9.46 9.24
C VAL A 55 16.34 -9.87 7.83
N PHE A 56 17.23 -10.47 7.05
CA PHE A 56 16.94 -10.96 5.71
C PHE A 56 17.19 -12.45 5.60
N LEU A 57 16.29 -13.13 4.89
CA LEU A 57 16.53 -14.50 4.46
C LEU A 57 17.72 -14.56 3.47
N PRO A 58 18.44 -15.69 3.41
CA PRO A 58 19.63 -15.82 2.54
C PRO A 58 19.33 -15.51 1.07
N ASP A 59 18.15 -15.89 0.58
CA ASP A 59 17.76 -15.80 -0.83
C ASP A 59 17.35 -14.39 -1.28
N VAL A 60 17.19 -13.43 -0.35
CA VAL A 60 16.88 -12.05 -0.70
C VAL A 60 18.12 -11.40 -1.33
N ARG A 61 17.99 -10.96 -2.58
CA ARG A 61 19.10 -10.39 -3.36
C ARG A 61 19.66 -9.10 -2.74
N PRO A 62 20.93 -8.77 -2.98
CA PRO A 62 21.56 -7.60 -2.40
C PRO A 62 20.89 -6.28 -2.75
N ASP A 63 20.42 -6.10 -3.99
CA ASP A 63 19.71 -4.89 -4.42
C ASP A 63 18.34 -4.74 -3.72
N ALA A 64 17.63 -5.85 -3.50
CA ALA A 64 16.40 -5.86 -2.70
C ALA A 64 16.67 -5.51 -1.23
N ARG A 65 17.74 -6.07 -0.63
CA ARG A 65 18.14 -5.74 0.75
C ARG A 65 18.48 -4.27 0.92
N ASP A 66 19.16 -3.67 -0.06
CA ASP A 66 19.50 -2.24 -0.02
C ASP A 66 18.23 -1.37 -0.09
N LEU A 67 17.33 -1.66 -1.02
CA LEU A 67 16.05 -0.96 -1.14
C LEU A 67 15.23 -1.08 0.15
N LEU A 68 15.10 -2.29 0.69
CA LEU A 68 14.34 -2.56 1.91
C LEU A 68 14.92 -1.83 3.12
N ARG A 69 16.25 -1.81 3.31
CA ARG A 69 16.88 -1.04 4.39
C ARG A 69 16.54 0.44 4.32
N ARG A 70 16.51 1.00 3.12
CA ARG A 70 16.23 2.43 2.91
C ARG A 70 14.75 2.77 3.05
N LEU A 71 13.85 1.87 2.64
CA LEU A 71 12.40 2.06 2.83
C LEU A 71 11.99 1.85 4.29
N LEU A 72 12.59 0.86 4.98
CA LEU A 72 12.33 0.53 6.38
C LEU A 72 13.28 1.28 7.34
N GLU A 73 13.71 2.48 6.94
CA GLU A 73 14.42 3.41 7.82
C GLU A 73 13.44 4.01 8.84
N ARG A 74 13.78 3.87 10.14
CA ARG A 74 12.90 4.33 11.22
C ARG A 74 12.84 5.85 11.33
N ASP A 75 13.96 6.52 11.04
CA ASP A 75 13.97 7.97 10.93
C ASP A 75 13.27 8.38 9.61
N ALA A 76 12.02 8.84 9.73
CA ALA A 76 11.21 9.22 8.58
C ALA A 76 11.87 10.27 7.68
N SER A 77 12.74 11.13 8.23
CA SER A 77 13.45 12.16 7.45
C SER A 77 14.57 11.58 6.57
N LYS A 78 15.08 10.41 6.92
CA LYS A 78 16.14 9.69 6.19
C LYS A 78 15.59 8.56 5.30
N ARG A 79 14.32 8.24 5.47
CA ARG A 79 13.65 7.17 4.72
C ARG A 79 13.65 7.49 3.23
N LEU A 80 13.98 6.51 2.39
CA LEU A 80 13.94 6.65 0.93
C LEU A 80 12.54 7.08 0.47
N GLY A 81 12.48 8.06 -0.42
CA GLY A 81 11.24 8.67 -0.86
C GLY A 81 10.77 9.86 -0.03
N SER A 82 11.44 10.17 1.09
CA SER A 82 11.21 11.41 1.84
C SER A 82 11.76 12.62 1.08
N PRO A 83 11.23 13.84 1.32
CA PRO A 83 11.73 15.03 0.62
C PRO A 83 13.25 15.21 0.79
N PRO A 84 13.95 15.70 -0.24
CA PRO A 84 13.45 16.21 -1.54
C PRO A 84 13.26 15.14 -2.63
N GLY A 85 13.75 13.89 -2.45
CA GLY A 85 13.85 12.89 -3.52
C GLY A 85 12.50 12.33 -3.99
N GLY A 86 11.57 12.07 -3.08
CA GLY A 86 10.23 11.58 -3.41
C GLY A 86 10.22 10.24 -4.15
N ALA A 87 9.13 9.96 -4.85
CA ALA A 87 8.94 8.70 -5.60
C ALA A 87 10.01 8.48 -6.69
N MET A 88 10.62 9.55 -7.22
CA MET A 88 11.64 9.42 -8.26
C MET A 88 12.92 8.79 -7.72
N GLU A 89 13.28 9.05 -6.48
CA GLU A 89 14.44 8.43 -5.82
C GLU A 89 14.24 6.91 -5.72
N ILE A 90 13.02 6.47 -5.37
CA ILE A 90 12.67 5.05 -5.32
C ILE A 90 12.70 4.41 -6.72
N LYS A 91 12.09 5.05 -7.71
CA LYS A 91 12.06 4.58 -9.10
C LYS A 91 13.46 4.42 -9.69
N ASN A 92 14.39 5.28 -9.31
CA ASN A 92 15.78 5.27 -9.77
C ASN A 92 16.66 4.27 -9.01
N HIS A 93 16.12 3.57 -8.02
CA HIS A 93 16.89 2.56 -7.30
C HIS A 93 17.27 1.38 -8.20
N PRO A 94 18.49 0.81 -8.09
CA PRO A 94 18.96 -0.30 -8.93
C PRO A 94 18.07 -1.54 -8.93
N PHE A 95 17.31 -1.78 -7.87
CA PHE A 95 16.32 -2.85 -7.82
C PHE A 95 15.27 -2.72 -8.94
N PHE A 96 14.86 -1.50 -9.26
CA PHE A 96 13.88 -1.25 -10.31
C PHE A 96 14.53 -0.99 -11.67
N THR A 97 15.54 -0.13 -11.75
CA THR A 97 16.09 0.33 -13.03
C THR A 97 16.74 -0.76 -13.86
N LYS A 98 17.15 -1.85 -13.23
CA LYS A 98 17.69 -3.02 -13.95
C LYS A 98 16.63 -3.82 -14.69
N HIS A 99 15.36 -3.69 -14.32
CA HIS A 99 14.30 -4.60 -14.78
C HIS A 99 13.05 -3.90 -15.28
N ILE A 100 12.86 -2.61 -14.97
CA ILE A 100 11.63 -1.87 -15.27
C ILE A 100 11.96 -0.63 -16.10
N ASP A 101 11.36 -0.56 -17.27
CA ASP A 101 11.19 0.68 -18.02
C ASP A 101 9.86 1.32 -17.58
N TRP A 102 9.97 2.37 -16.77
CA TRP A 102 8.80 3.04 -16.21
C TRP A 102 7.90 3.69 -17.26
N SER A 103 8.45 4.15 -18.38
CA SER A 103 7.67 4.75 -19.46
C SER A 103 6.83 3.70 -20.18
N MET A 104 7.42 2.55 -20.45
CA MET A 104 6.72 1.42 -21.05
C MET A 104 5.68 0.83 -20.11
N LEU A 105 5.99 0.76 -18.79
CA LEU A 105 5.04 0.29 -17.77
C LEU A 105 3.84 1.22 -17.69
N LEU A 106 4.06 2.54 -17.59
CA LEU A 106 3.00 3.54 -17.54
C LEU A 106 2.13 3.51 -18.81
N ALA A 107 2.77 3.34 -19.98
CA ALA A 107 2.07 3.19 -21.25
C ALA A 107 1.36 1.83 -21.42
N LYS A 108 1.38 0.96 -20.41
CA LYS A 108 0.80 -0.41 -20.44
C LYS A 108 1.34 -1.28 -21.59
N LYS A 109 2.57 -1.04 -22.01
CA LYS A 109 3.25 -1.78 -23.11
C LYS A 109 4.10 -2.95 -22.63
N VAL A 110 4.27 -3.09 -21.32
CA VAL A 110 4.96 -4.24 -20.72
C VAL A 110 3.97 -5.40 -20.59
N ARG A 111 4.36 -6.57 -21.08
CA ARG A 111 3.53 -7.78 -20.91
C ARG A 111 3.51 -8.17 -19.43
N PRO A 112 2.34 -8.26 -18.79
CA PRO A 112 2.26 -8.71 -17.42
C PRO A 112 2.67 -10.19 -17.30
N PRO A 113 3.37 -10.57 -16.21
CA PRO A 113 3.74 -11.97 -15.97
C PRO A 113 2.52 -12.85 -15.67
N PHE A 114 1.49 -12.26 -15.09
CA PHE A 114 0.19 -12.89 -14.83
C PHE A 114 -0.93 -12.07 -15.48
N LYS A 115 -1.83 -12.74 -16.17
CA LYS A 115 -3.03 -12.14 -16.75
C LYS A 115 -4.24 -12.92 -16.21
N PRO A 116 -5.13 -12.29 -15.44
CA PRO A 116 -6.35 -12.92 -14.96
C PRO A 116 -7.20 -13.45 -16.14
N GLY A 117 -7.79 -14.63 -15.97
CA GLY A 117 -8.81 -15.12 -16.89
C GLY A 117 -10.08 -14.30 -16.69
N VAL A 118 -10.49 -13.54 -17.69
CA VAL A 118 -11.73 -12.74 -17.69
C VAL A 118 -12.41 -12.97 -19.02
N ALA A 119 -13.59 -13.59 -18.98
CA ALA A 119 -14.33 -13.96 -20.20
C ALA A 119 -15.13 -12.79 -20.78
N SER A 120 -15.59 -11.85 -19.93
CA SER A 120 -16.36 -10.67 -20.32
C SER A 120 -16.21 -9.53 -19.30
N ALA A 121 -16.74 -8.34 -19.62
CA ALA A 121 -16.75 -7.21 -18.69
C ALA A 121 -17.58 -7.46 -17.41
N PHE A 122 -18.45 -8.45 -17.43
CA PHE A 122 -19.31 -8.83 -16.29
C PHE A 122 -18.87 -10.14 -15.63
N ASP A 123 -17.68 -10.65 -15.98
CA ASP A 123 -17.17 -11.90 -15.43
C ASP A 123 -16.71 -11.70 -13.98
N THR A 124 -17.39 -12.38 -13.06
CA THR A 124 -17.12 -12.35 -11.60
C THR A 124 -16.35 -13.57 -11.12
N SER A 125 -15.86 -14.44 -12.01
CA SER A 125 -15.22 -15.73 -11.66
C SER A 125 -13.97 -15.60 -10.79
N ASN A 126 -13.33 -14.40 -10.77
CA ASN A 126 -12.17 -14.12 -9.92
C ASN A 126 -12.54 -13.60 -8.51
N PHE A 127 -13.82 -13.53 -8.18
CA PHE A 127 -14.32 -13.12 -6.87
C PHE A 127 -14.96 -14.31 -6.16
N ASP A 128 -14.91 -14.31 -4.82
CA ASP A 128 -15.53 -15.37 -4.05
C ASP A 128 -17.05 -15.40 -4.29
N PRO A 129 -17.65 -16.59 -4.52
CA PRO A 129 -19.08 -16.75 -4.69
C PRO A 129 -19.91 -16.25 -3.50
N GLU A 130 -19.34 -16.19 -2.31
CA GLU A 130 -20.00 -15.60 -1.13
C GLU A 130 -20.43 -14.15 -1.41
N PHE A 131 -19.58 -13.36 -2.07
CA PHE A 131 -19.88 -11.96 -2.42
C PHE A 131 -20.69 -11.84 -3.72
N THR A 132 -20.40 -12.67 -4.71
CA THR A 132 -21.03 -12.52 -6.04
C THR A 132 -22.44 -13.09 -6.11
N SER A 133 -22.85 -13.91 -5.13
CA SER A 133 -24.21 -14.41 -5.00
C SER A 133 -25.16 -13.47 -4.24
N GLU A 134 -24.63 -12.44 -3.59
CA GLU A 134 -25.48 -11.46 -2.90
C GLU A 134 -26.31 -10.63 -3.88
N PRO A 135 -27.56 -10.27 -3.55
CA PRO A 135 -28.33 -9.32 -4.33
C PRO A 135 -27.61 -7.99 -4.43
N ALA A 136 -27.49 -7.45 -5.65
CA ALA A 136 -26.94 -6.12 -5.88
C ALA A 136 -27.93 -5.06 -5.40
N MET A 137 -27.88 -4.71 -4.12
CA MET A 137 -28.73 -3.73 -3.47
C MET A 137 -27.87 -2.73 -2.71
N ASP A 138 -28.30 -1.47 -2.71
CA ASP A 138 -27.69 -0.46 -1.84
C ASP A 138 -27.97 -0.80 -0.37
N SER A 139 -27.02 -0.49 0.49
CA SER A 139 -27.20 -0.66 1.93
C SER A 139 -28.36 0.20 2.42
N VAL A 140 -29.32 -0.43 3.10
CA VAL A 140 -30.40 0.30 3.75
C VAL A 140 -29.81 1.00 4.98
N VAL A 141 -29.83 2.32 4.97
CA VAL A 141 -29.41 3.13 6.12
C VAL A 141 -30.64 3.44 6.95
N ASP A 142 -30.63 3.07 8.23
CA ASP A 142 -31.64 3.45 9.19
C ASP A 142 -31.66 4.98 9.37
N ASP A 143 -32.85 5.58 9.47
CA ASP A 143 -33.00 7.03 9.63
C ASP A 143 -32.22 7.62 10.80
N SER A 144 -31.96 6.82 11.84
CA SER A 144 -31.13 7.22 12.99
C SER A 144 -29.64 7.43 12.65
N HIS A 145 -29.19 6.90 11.51
CA HIS A 145 -27.81 7.02 11.01
C HIS A 145 -27.70 7.97 9.82
N MET A 146 -28.79 8.62 9.43
CA MET A 146 -28.74 9.64 8.38
C MET A 146 -27.92 10.84 8.85
N ILE A 147 -26.94 11.21 8.08
CA ILE A 147 -26.16 12.43 8.33
C ILE A 147 -27.05 13.66 8.07
N SER A 148 -26.94 14.67 8.93
CA SER A 148 -27.68 15.91 8.76
C SER A 148 -27.29 16.61 7.45
N GLU A 149 -28.21 17.40 6.90
CA GLU A 149 -28.00 18.17 5.67
C GLU A 149 -26.73 19.03 5.76
N ALA A 150 -26.47 19.67 6.91
CA ALA A 150 -25.27 20.46 7.16
C ALA A 150 -23.96 19.64 7.12
N VAL A 151 -24.01 18.37 7.52
CA VAL A 151 -22.87 17.46 7.42
C VAL A 151 -22.73 16.94 5.99
N GLN A 152 -23.84 16.63 5.31
CA GLN A 152 -23.84 16.21 3.93
C GLN A 152 -23.24 17.30 2.99
N GLU A 153 -23.55 18.57 3.24
CA GLU A 153 -22.95 19.69 2.49
C GLU A 153 -21.43 19.74 2.57
N GLN A 154 -20.83 19.31 3.69
CA GLN A 154 -19.37 19.24 3.82
C GLN A 154 -18.73 18.20 2.90
N PHE A 155 -19.48 17.19 2.49
CA PHE A 155 -19.05 16.17 1.53
C PHE A 155 -19.47 16.48 0.09
N CYS A 156 -20.25 17.52 -0.13
CA CYS A 156 -20.79 17.89 -1.45
C CYS A 156 -19.68 18.10 -2.49
N LEU A 157 -18.52 18.58 -2.09
CA LEU A 157 -17.34 18.75 -2.95
C LEU A 157 -16.78 17.41 -3.51
N LEU A 158 -17.11 16.29 -2.90
CA LEU A 158 -16.73 14.97 -3.41
C LEU A 158 -17.61 14.52 -4.58
N TYR A 159 -18.80 15.11 -4.73
CA TYR A 159 -19.73 14.82 -5.81
C TYR A 159 -19.67 15.81 -6.97
N THR A 160 -18.95 16.91 -6.81
CA THR A 160 -18.78 17.94 -7.84
C THR A 160 -17.59 17.74 -8.75
N SER A 161 -16.88 16.62 -8.65
CA SER A 161 -15.98 16.26 -9.73
C SER A 161 -16.85 15.75 -10.88
N ASP A 162 -16.88 16.53 -11.95
CA ASP A 162 -17.63 16.31 -13.20
C ASP A 162 -17.25 14.99 -13.91
N ALA A 163 -17.26 13.89 -13.21
CA ALA A 163 -17.11 12.57 -13.81
C ALA A 163 -18.37 12.10 -14.55
N ALA A 164 -19.39 12.97 -14.65
CA ALA A 164 -20.62 12.67 -15.36
C ALA A 164 -20.78 13.41 -16.70
N ASP A 165 -19.85 14.31 -17.05
CA ASP A 165 -19.96 15.14 -18.25
C ASP A 165 -18.78 15.00 -19.25
N GLU A 166 -17.99 13.92 -19.18
CA GLU A 166 -17.07 13.54 -20.26
C GLU A 166 -17.36 12.15 -20.83
#